data_8e28867c27ac5128ccfd000237b1ec2f
#
_entry.id   8e28867c27ac5128ccfd000237b1ec2f
#
_cell.length_a   1.000
_cell.length_b   1.000
_cell.length_c   1.000
_cell.angle_alpha   90.00
_cell.angle_beta   90.00
_cell.angle_gamma   90.00
#
_symmetry.space_group_name_H-M   'P 1'
#
loop_
_entity.id
_entity.type
_entity.pdbx_description
1 polymer ?
#
loop_
_entity_poly.entity_id
_entity_poly.type
_entity_poly.pdbx_seq_one_letter_code
_entity_poly.pdbx_strand_id
1 'polypeptide(L)'
;MNQVSASTPDMLDAMRRVRDAVAGTRIDGAAGDDARAIVNQLDDYVLPRLANLDAPLLAVIGGSTGSGKSTLVNAVLRERVSNPGVIRPTTRQPVLVANPADADWFNSPQVLPGLARSHGAGDEQSTTLRLVPTGSIPEGLALLDAPDFDSIDDRNRALASQLLAAADLWVFVTTPARYADQLVWNFLHDAAGRGIEVVVVLNRLDEASAATVPDDLRRMMNEAGLGNATVFTVPFVPDLGGENGEEFLQDTLVAELRSYLTGLAEDSAARRAVAGKTVAGAASGALGRVDKLIEARSRQEAFAAQLDSAISEQYSAAHSHVIDATSDGKMLRTEVMDRWQDIVGTSDVTRSFERWFSQACLLYTSDAADDIALV
;
A
#
# COMPACT_ATOMS: atom_id res chain seq x y z
N MET A 1 -5.77 28.22 -20.34
CA MET A 1 -4.79 27.45 -19.59
C MET A 1 -4.29 26.34 -20.51
N ASN A 2 -3.06 26.46 -21.03
CA ASN A 2 -2.45 25.45 -21.88
C ASN A 2 -2.13 24.22 -21.02
N GLN A 3 -2.88 23.13 -21.22
CA GLN A 3 -2.42 21.82 -20.75
C GLN A 3 -1.21 21.43 -21.63
N VAL A 4 -0.01 21.61 -21.09
CA VAL A 4 1.17 20.99 -21.64
C VAL A 4 0.99 19.48 -21.40
N SER A 5 0.60 18.75 -22.43
CA SER A 5 0.60 17.29 -22.41
C SER A 5 2.06 16.86 -22.36
N ALA A 6 2.55 16.57 -21.14
CA ALA A 6 3.88 16.01 -20.96
C ALA A 6 3.94 14.66 -21.69
N SER A 7 5.03 14.42 -22.44
CA SER A 7 5.24 13.11 -23.08
C SER A 7 5.51 12.05 -21.98
N THR A 8 5.22 10.79 -22.28
CA THR A 8 5.52 9.68 -21.34
C THR A 8 7.00 9.66 -20.88
N PRO A 9 7.99 9.90 -21.74
CA PRO A 9 9.39 10.03 -21.32
C PRO A 9 9.62 11.17 -20.32
N ASP A 10 9.02 12.35 -20.55
CA ASP A 10 9.17 13.50 -19.65
C ASP A 10 8.56 13.19 -18.26
N MET A 11 7.44 12.47 -18.22
CA MET A 11 6.79 12.02 -16.97
C MET A 11 7.67 11.01 -16.23
N LEU A 12 8.25 10.05 -16.94
CA LEU A 12 9.17 9.06 -16.37
C LEU A 12 10.36 9.72 -15.68
N ASP A 13 11.01 10.67 -16.36
CA ASP A 13 12.15 11.42 -15.81
C ASP A 13 11.75 12.33 -14.66
N ALA A 14 10.56 12.92 -14.69
CA ALA A 14 10.02 13.68 -13.56
C ALA A 14 9.81 12.79 -12.34
N MET A 15 9.19 11.61 -12.51
CA MET A 15 8.95 10.67 -11.42
C MET A 15 10.25 10.09 -10.84
N ARG A 16 11.28 9.86 -11.65
CA ARG A 16 12.62 9.49 -11.17
C ARG A 16 13.21 10.57 -10.26
N ARG A 17 13.14 11.84 -10.66
CA ARG A 17 13.61 12.95 -9.82
C ARG A 17 12.85 13.05 -8.51
N VAL A 18 11.53 12.86 -8.51
CA VAL A 18 10.71 12.82 -7.29
C VAL A 18 11.17 11.69 -6.39
N ARG A 19 11.31 10.48 -6.94
CA ARG A 19 11.78 9.30 -6.21
C ARG A 19 13.14 9.55 -5.53
N ASP A 20 14.11 10.07 -6.28
CA ASP A 20 15.46 10.34 -5.76
C ASP A 20 15.48 11.44 -4.71
N ALA A 21 14.66 12.48 -4.86
CA ALA A 21 14.50 13.53 -3.88
C ALA A 21 13.89 13.00 -2.57
N VAL A 22 12.83 12.18 -2.66
CA VAL A 22 12.19 11.57 -1.49
C VAL A 22 13.15 10.58 -0.81
N ALA A 23 13.86 9.74 -1.56
CA ALA A 23 14.83 8.79 -1.02
C ALA A 23 16.01 9.48 -0.32
N GLY A 24 16.41 10.66 -0.78
CA GLY A 24 17.47 11.49 -0.18
C GLY A 24 17.00 12.29 1.05
N THR A 25 15.73 12.32 1.33
CA THR A 25 15.16 13.12 2.44
C THR A 25 15.31 12.39 3.76
N ARG A 26 15.94 13.04 4.75
CA ARG A 26 16.07 12.52 6.12
C ARG A 26 14.92 13.05 6.96
N ILE A 27 13.95 12.20 7.20
CA ILE A 27 12.81 12.43 8.09
C ILE A 27 12.60 11.16 8.93
N ASP A 28 12.39 11.33 10.24
CA ASP A 28 12.16 10.23 11.16
C ASP A 28 10.67 10.08 11.51
N GLY A 29 10.32 8.96 12.13
CA GLY A 29 8.96 8.66 12.57
C GLY A 29 8.00 8.36 11.42
N ALA A 30 6.71 8.62 11.62
CA ALA A 30 5.65 8.32 10.65
C ALA A 30 5.89 8.93 9.26
N ALA A 31 6.43 10.16 9.20
CA ALA A 31 6.74 10.80 7.93
C ALA A 31 7.91 10.10 7.19
N GLY A 32 8.84 9.48 7.92
CA GLY A 32 9.89 8.64 7.33
C GLY A 32 9.34 7.31 6.78
N ASP A 33 8.32 6.75 7.44
CA ASP A 33 7.60 5.57 6.94
C ASP A 33 6.83 5.90 5.67
N ASP A 34 6.16 7.05 5.62
CA ASP A 34 5.47 7.55 4.42
C ASP A 34 6.46 7.79 3.26
N ALA A 35 7.63 8.35 3.53
CA ALA A 35 8.68 8.55 2.52
C ALA A 35 9.11 7.20 1.91
N ARG A 36 9.35 6.18 2.74
CA ARG A 36 9.66 4.83 2.27
C ARG A 36 8.53 4.22 1.44
N ALA A 37 7.29 4.38 1.88
CA ALA A 37 6.13 3.89 1.15
C ALA A 37 5.95 4.57 -0.22
N ILE A 38 6.26 5.87 -0.34
CA ILE A 38 6.27 6.60 -1.62
C ILE A 38 7.35 6.03 -2.54
N VAL A 39 8.58 5.87 -2.05
CA VAL A 39 9.70 5.32 -2.83
C VAL A 39 9.37 3.91 -3.32
N ASN A 40 8.87 3.04 -2.44
CA ASN A 40 8.48 1.68 -2.82
C ASN A 40 7.39 1.69 -3.90
N GLN A 41 6.36 2.53 -3.78
CA GLN A 41 5.33 2.62 -4.80
C GLN A 41 5.86 3.11 -6.15
N LEU A 42 6.80 4.07 -6.14
CA LEU A 42 7.43 4.55 -7.37
C LEU A 42 8.28 3.45 -8.00
N ASP A 43 9.10 2.74 -7.22
CA ASP A 43 9.99 1.68 -7.71
C ASP A 43 9.24 0.41 -8.11
N ASP A 44 8.23 -0.01 -7.33
CA ASP A 44 7.51 -1.28 -7.55
C ASP A 44 6.48 -1.18 -8.68
N TYR A 45 5.96 0.03 -8.97
CA TYR A 45 4.87 0.17 -9.94
C TYR A 45 5.05 1.33 -10.93
N VAL A 46 5.18 2.60 -10.44
CA VAL A 46 5.03 3.76 -11.32
C VAL A 46 6.14 3.83 -12.37
N LEU A 47 7.41 3.69 -11.95
CA LEU A 47 8.55 3.79 -12.86
C LEU A 47 8.63 2.65 -13.87
N PRO A 48 8.47 1.37 -13.48
CA PRO A 48 8.43 0.26 -14.44
C PRO A 48 7.27 0.39 -15.43
N ARG A 49 6.09 0.79 -14.97
CA ARG A 49 4.91 0.93 -15.82
C ARG A 49 5.02 2.10 -16.79
N LEU A 50 5.53 3.27 -16.37
CA LEU A 50 5.81 4.39 -17.27
C LEU A 50 6.88 4.05 -18.30
N ALA A 51 7.87 3.22 -17.94
CA ALA A 51 8.90 2.78 -18.89
C ALA A 51 8.32 1.84 -19.97
N ASN A 52 7.27 1.08 -19.66
CA ASN A 52 6.63 0.15 -20.60
C ASN A 52 5.12 0.04 -20.36
N LEU A 53 4.35 0.92 -21.00
CA LEU A 53 2.88 0.90 -20.93
C LEU A 53 2.25 -0.27 -21.70
N ASP A 54 3.01 -0.90 -22.59
CA ASP A 54 2.57 -2.05 -23.37
C ASP A 54 2.85 -3.40 -22.68
N ALA A 55 3.58 -3.37 -21.55
CA ALA A 55 3.83 -4.57 -20.78
C ALA A 55 2.52 -5.25 -20.33
N PRO A 56 2.54 -6.58 -20.14
CA PRO A 56 1.38 -7.33 -19.69
C PRO A 56 0.79 -6.75 -18.41
N LEU A 57 -0.54 -6.71 -18.30
CA LEU A 57 -1.24 -6.22 -17.12
C LEU A 57 -1.13 -7.22 -15.97
N LEU A 58 -1.03 -6.71 -14.76
CA LEU A 58 -1.13 -7.49 -13.54
C LEU A 58 -2.52 -7.28 -12.92
N ALA A 59 -3.39 -8.30 -13.04
CA ALA A 59 -4.67 -8.33 -12.33
C ALA A 59 -4.50 -9.05 -10.99
N VAL A 60 -4.69 -8.33 -9.88
CA VAL A 60 -4.58 -8.89 -8.54
C VAL A 60 -5.97 -9.26 -8.02
N ILE A 61 -6.16 -10.53 -7.67
CA ILE A 61 -7.38 -11.04 -7.07
C ILE A 61 -7.25 -10.89 -5.56
N GLY A 62 -7.95 -9.89 -5.01
CA GLY A 62 -7.99 -9.58 -3.59
C GLY A 62 -9.36 -9.86 -2.98
N GLY A 63 -9.39 -10.02 -1.68
CA GLY A 63 -10.65 -10.24 -0.96
C GLY A 63 -10.42 -10.84 0.41
N SER A 64 -11.48 -10.86 1.23
CA SER A 64 -11.43 -11.40 2.59
C SER A 64 -11.27 -12.91 2.62
N THR A 65 -10.88 -13.41 3.79
CA THR A 65 -10.79 -14.84 4.08
C THR A 65 -12.10 -15.55 3.77
N GLY A 66 -12.02 -16.61 2.97
CA GLY A 66 -13.17 -17.44 2.60
C GLY A 66 -14.10 -16.84 1.55
N SER A 67 -13.73 -15.72 0.90
CA SER A 67 -14.50 -15.16 -0.22
C SER A 67 -14.46 -16.01 -1.50
N GLY A 68 -13.54 -16.98 -1.59
CA GLY A 68 -13.44 -17.93 -2.70
C GLY A 68 -12.49 -17.48 -3.82
N LYS A 69 -11.50 -16.62 -3.54
CA LYS A 69 -10.49 -16.13 -4.49
C LYS A 69 -9.82 -17.25 -5.28
N SER A 70 -9.14 -18.15 -4.59
CA SER A 70 -8.39 -19.26 -5.20
C SER A 70 -9.31 -20.22 -6.00
N THR A 71 -10.53 -20.43 -5.52
CA THR A 71 -11.55 -21.20 -6.26
C THR A 71 -11.95 -20.48 -7.56
N LEU A 72 -12.13 -19.17 -7.51
CA LEU A 72 -12.46 -18.34 -8.65
C LEU A 72 -11.31 -18.34 -9.69
N VAL A 73 -10.07 -18.17 -9.22
CA VAL A 73 -8.87 -18.22 -10.08
C VAL A 73 -8.80 -19.55 -10.82
N ASN A 74 -8.89 -20.67 -10.10
CA ASN A 74 -8.86 -22.00 -10.70
C ASN A 74 -10.02 -22.21 -11.69
N ALA A 75 -11.21 -21.71 -11.40
CA ALA A 75 -12.36 -21.80 -12.30
C ALA A 75 -12.19 -20.95 -13.57
N VAL A 76 -11.69 -19.73 -13.45
CA VAL A 76 -11.40 -18.85 -14.60
C VAL A 76 -10.36 -19.47 -15.52
N LEU A 77 -9.31 -20.08 -14.96
CA LEU A 77 -8.22 -20.71 -15.71
C LEU A 77 -8.55 -22.15 -16.17
N ARG A 78 -9.53 -22.81 -15.55
CA ARG A 78 -9.80 -24.26 -15.72
C ARG A 78 -8.58 -25.12 -15.41
N GLU A 79 -7.79 -24.65 -14.47
CA GLU A 79 -6.54 -25.29 -14.05
C GLU A 79 -6.35 -25.08 -12.54
N ARG A 80 -5.85 -26.10 -11.85
CA ARG A 80 -5.59 -26.03 -10.43
C ARG A 80 -4.23 -25.40 -10.15
N VAL A 81 -4.18 -24.08 -10.15
CA VAL A 81 -2.96 -23.29 -9.92
C VAL A 81 -2.79 -22.84 -8.46
N SER A 82 -3.89 -22.69 -7.76
CA SER A 82 -3.94 -22.27 -6.37
C SER A 82 -4.67 -23.30 -5.50
N ASN A 83 -4.24 -23.50 -4.27
CA ASN A 83 -4.87 -24.44 -3.36
C ASN A 83 -5.97 -23.75 -2.54
N PRO A 84 -7.26 -24.03 -2.82
CA PRO A 84 -8.34 -23.58 -1.94
C PRO A 84 -8.28 -24.40 -0.64
N GLY A 85 -7.58 -23.92 0.38
CA GLY A 85 -7.42 -24.64 1.64
C GLY A 85 -8.67 -24.59 2.52
N VAL A 86 -8.92 -25.68 3.27
CA VAL A 86 -9.99 -25.79 4.28
C VAL A 86 -9.53 -25.27 5.63
N ILE A 87 -8.21 -25.26 5.89
CA ILE A 87 -7.60 -24.81 7.16
C ILE A 87 -7.19 -23.35 7.02
N ARG A 88 -7.63 -22.50 7.92
CA ARG A 88 -7.39 -21.04 7.91
C ARG A 88 -6.13 -20.66 8.70
N PRO A 89 -5.29 -19.68 8.25
CA PRO A 89 -5.36 -18.95 6.98
C PRO A 89 -4.91 -19.81 5.80
N THR A 90 -5.63 -19.71 4.67
CA THR A 90 -5.59 -20.69 3.58
C THR A 90 -4.51 -20.44 2.55
N THR A 91 -4.18 -19.18 2.26
CA THR A 91 -3.19 -18.83 1.24
C THR A 91 -2.21 -17.80 1.83
N ARG A 92 -0.97 -18.22 2.06
CA ARG A 92 0.12 -17.33 2.49
C ARG A 92 1.04 -16.98 1.33
N GLN A 93 1.31 -17.94 0.45
CA GLN A 93 2.14 -17.74 -0.71
C GLN A 93 1.32 -17.16 -1.86
N PRO A 94 1.64 -15.94 -2.35
CA PRO A 94 0.99 -15.38 -3.53
C PRO A 94 1.35 -16.21 -4.77
N VAL A 95 0.36 -16.43 -5.65
CA VAL A 95 0.51 -17.22 -6.88
C VAL A 95 0.24 -16.32 -8.07
N LEU A 96 1.27 -16.07 -8.87
CA LEU A 96 1.18 -15.34 -10.12
C LEU A 96 1.12 -16.32 -11.30
N VAL A 97 0.04 -16.25 -12.05
CA VAL A 97 -0.21 -17.08 -13.23
C VAL A 97 -0.09 -16.19 -14.46
N ALA A 98 0.75 -16.57 -15.40
CA ALA A 98 0.98 -15.81 -16.62
C ALA A 98 1.17 -16.73 -17.83
N ASN A 99 0.93 -16.17 -19.03
CA ASN A 99 1.29 -16.88 -20.25
C ASN A 99 2.81 -17.09 -20.31
N PRO A 100 3.30 -18.24 -20.81
CA PRO A 100 4.74 -18.46 -20.99
C PRO A 100 5.45 -17.36 -21.79
N ALA A 101 4.78 -16.71 -22.75
CA ALA A 101 5.35 -15.60 -23.50
C ALA A 101 5.61 -14.35 -22.64
N ASP A 102 4.86 -14.16 -21.56
CA ASP A 102 4.98 -13.03 -20.63
C ASP A 102 5.85 -13.36 -19.40
N ALA A 103 6.31 -14.60 -19.26
CA ALA A 103 7.00 -15.09 -18.07
C ALA A 103 8.27 -14.30 -17.75
N ASP A 104 9.03 -13.87 -18.76
CA ASP A 104 10.25 -13.09 -18.58
C ASP A 104 9.97 -11.72 -17.94
N TRP A 105 8.86 -11.07 -18.33
CA TRP A 105 8.43 -9.81 -17.72
C TRP A 105 8.15 -9.97 -16.23
N PHE A 106 7.35 -10.95 -15.85
CA PHE A 106 6.97 -11.18 -14.46
C PHE A 106 8.09 -11.79 -13.60
N ASN A 107 9.08 -12.42 -14.23
CA ASN A 107 10.27 -12.92 -13.56
C ASN A 107 11.34 -11.83 -13.33
N SER A 108 11.20 -10.71 -14.04
CA SER A 108 12.15 -9.60 -13.95
C SER A 108 12.04 -8.88 -12.59
N PRO A 109 13.12 -8.23 -12.12
CA PRO A 109 13.07 -7.42 -10.91
C PRO A 109 12.28 -6.11 -11.07
N GLN A 110 11.71 -5.84 -12.25
CA GLN A 110 10.89 -4.65 -12.51
C GLN A 110 9.46 -4.79 -11.98
N VAL A 111 9.01 -6.01 -11.75
CA VAL A 111 7.69 -6.30 -11.18
C VAL A 111 7.88 -6.81 -9.76
N LEU A 112 7.34 -6.13 -8.75
CA LEU A 112 7.43 -6.53 -7.34
C LEU A 112 8.88 -6.87 -6.92
N PRO A 113 9.86 -5.94 -7.01
CA PRO A 113 11.29 -6.20 -6.80
C PRO A 113 11.61 -6.72 -5.39
N GLY A 114 10.78 -6.38 -4.40
CA GLY A 114 10.95 -6.82 -3.02
C GLY A 114 10.57 -8.29 -2.76
N LEU A 115 10.01 -9.02 -3.74
CA LEU A 115 9.55 -10.39 -3.57
C LEU A 115 10.46 -11.38 -4.31
N ALA A 116 11.04 -12.32 -3.57
CA ALA A 116 11.78 -13.43 -4.18
C ALA A 116 10.81 -14.31 -5.01
N ARG A 117 11.30 -14.86 -6.11
CA ARG A 117 10.55 -15.75 -7.00
C ARG A 117 10.74 -17.20 -6.60
N SER A 118 9.68 -18.00 -6.69
CA SER A 118 9.75 -19.44 -6.58
C SER A 118 9.05 -20.10 -7.76
N HIS A 119 9.55 -21.27 -8.15
CA HIS A 119 9.02 -22.08 -9.23
C HIS A 119 8.75 -23.50 -8.72
N GLY A 120 7.72 -24.15 -9.25
CA GLY A 120 7.38 -25.54 -8.89
C GLY A 120 6.29 -25.64 -7.83
N ALA A 121 6.39 -26.64 -6.94
CA ALA A 121 5.39 -26.89 -5.91
C ALA A 121 5.30 -25.73 -4.91
N GLY A 122 4.06 -25.36 -4.54
CA GLY A 122 3.82 -24.28 -3.58
C GLY A 122 4.30 -24.67 -2.17
N ASP A 123 4.74 -23.67 -1.43
CA ASP A 123 5.03 -23.74 0.00
C ASP A 123 4.09 -22.77 0.73
N GLU A 124 3.11 -23.30 1.45
CA GLU A 124 2.10 -22.51 2.15
C GLU A 124 2.68 -21.61 3.27
N GLN A 125 3.91 -21.86 3.70
CA GLN A 125 4.59 -21.04 4.72
C GLN A 125 5.49 -19.96 4.10
N SER A 126 5.69 -20.00 2.79
CA SER A 126 6.56 -19.05 2.07
C SER A 126 5.83 -17.74 1.74
N THR A 127 6.56 -16.63 1.85
CA THR A 127 6.14 -15.31 1.38
C THR A 127 6.71 -14.99 -0.02
N THR A 128 7.35 -15.96 -0.69
CA THR A 128 7.87 -15.79 -2.05
C THR A 128 6.74 -15.78 -3.06
N LEU A 129 6.89 -15.03 -4.14
CA LEU A 129 5.96 -15.01 -5.26
C LEU A 129 6.15 -16.28 -6.10
N ARG A 130 5.17 -17.16 -6.10
CA ARG A 130 5.20 -18.36 -6.93
C ARG A 130 4.76 -18.04 -8.35
N LEU A 131 5.61 -18.30 -9.33
CA LEU A 131 5.32 -18.13 -10.74
C LEU A 131 4.82 -19.44 -11.34
N VAL A 132 3.66 -19.39 -12.00
CA VAL A 132 3.03 -20.52 -12.69
C VAL A 132 2.81 -20.14 -14.16
N PRO A 133 3.72 -20.49 -15.06
CA PRO A 133 3.51 -20.28 -16.48
C PRO A 133 2.49 -21.30 -16.99
N THR A 134 1.43 -20.82 -17.67
CA THR A 134 0.40 -21.68 -18.29
C THR A 134 -0.19 -21.05 -19.54
N GLY A 135 -0.57 -21.90 -20.50
CA GLY A 135 -1.32 -21.49 -21.69
C GLY A 135 -2.82 -21.24 -21.44
N SER A 136 -3.29 -21.47 -20.20
CA SER A 136 -4.71 -21.24 -19.83
C SER A 136 -5.08 -19.77 -19.69
N ILE A 137 -4.08 -18.88 -19.70
CA ILE A 137 -4.27 -17.43 -19.73
C ILE A 137 -3.68 -16.86 -21.03
N PRO A 138 -4.37 -15.92 -21.73
CA PRO A 138 -3.83 -15.29 -22.92
C PRO A 138 -2.63 -14.38 -22.61
N GLU A 139 -1.82 -14.09 -23.65
CA GLU A 139 -0.75 -13.08 -23.55
C GLU A 139 -1.30 -11.69 -23.20
N GLY A 140 -0.52 -10.90 -22.49
CA GLY A 140 -0.85 -9.52 -22.13
C GLY A 140 -1.56 -9.36 -20.79
N LEU A 141 -1.86 -10.45 -20.08
CA LEU A 141 -2.48 -10.42 -18.75
C LEU A 141 -1.89 -11.51 -17.86
N ALA A 142 -1.61 -11.16 -16.60
CA ALA A 142 -1.35 -12.14 -15.56
C ALA A 142 -2.38 -11.99 -14.43
N LEU A 143 -2.71 -13.11 -13.79
CA LEU A 143 -3.56 -13.17 -12.61
C LEU A 143 -2.71 -13.48 -11.38
N LEU A 144 -2.87 -12.69 -10.32
CA LEU A 144 -2.21 -12.92 -9.06
C LEU A 144 -3.23 -13.22 -7.97
N ASP A 145 -3.23 -14.44 -7.46
CA ASP A 145 -3.99 -14.83 -6.27
C ASP A 145 -3.27 -14.31 -5.02
N ALA A 146 -3.81 -13.26 -4.43
CA ALA A 146 -3.21 -12.60 -3.27
C ALA A 146 -3.67 -13.24 -1.95
N PRO A 147 -2.83 -13.19 -0.89
CA PRO A 147 -3.24 -13.55 0.45
C PRO A 147 -4.46 -12.73 0.91
N ASP A 148 -5.13 -13.24 1.94
CA ASP A 148 -6.27 -12.57 2.55
C ASP A 148 -5.84 -11.25 3.20
N PHE A 149 -6.51 -10.14 2.86
CA PHE A 149 -6.19 -8.83 3.42
C PHE A 149 -6.77 -8.63 4.83
N ASP A 150 -7.74 -9.45 5.27
CA ASP A 150 -8.28 -9.50 6.62
C ASP A 150 -7.59 -10.57 7.50
N SER A 151 -6.41 -11.04 7.10
CA SER A 151 -5.64 -11.99 7.87
C SER A 151 -5.27 -11.42 9.25
N ILE A 152 -5.30 -12.27 10.28
CA ILE A 152 -4.83 -11.93 11.63
C ILE A 152 -3.30 -11.69 11.61
N ASP A 153 -2.59 -12.27 10.66
CA ASP A 153 -1.15 -12.10 10.49
C ASP A 153 -0.84 -10.77 9.77
N ASP A 154 -0.19 -9.85 10.48
CA ASP A 154 0.20 -8.53 9.96
C ASP A 154 1.08 -8.62 8.71
N ARG A 155 1.91 -9.65 8.59
CA ARG A 155 2.77 -9.88 7.42
C ARG A 155 1.94 -10.18 6.18
N ASN A 156 0.88 -10.98 6.32
CA ASN A 156 -0.02 -11.28 5.20
C ASN A 156 -0.81 -10.05 4.77
N ARG A 157 -1.23 -9.20 5.72
CA ARG A 157 -1.90 -7.93 5.39
C ARG A 157 -0.96 -6.97 4.66
N ALA A 158 0.27 -6.83 5.15
CA ALA A 158 1.29 -5.99 4.51
C ALA A 158 1.62 -6.49 3.10
N LEU A 159 1.78 -7.80 2.93
CA LEU A 159 2.01 -8.43 1.63
C LEU A 159 0.82 -8.20 0.68
N ALA A 160 -0.41 -8.44 1.12
CA ALA A 160 -1.61 -8.18 0.32
C ALA A 160 -1.68 -6.71 -0.13
N SER A 161 -1.39 -5.77 0.77
CA SER A 161 -1.35 -4.34 0.46
C SER A 161 -0.26 -4.00 -0.57
N GLN A 162 0.92 -4.60 -0.45
CA GLN A 162 2.01 -4.43 -1.42
C GLN A 162 1.62 -4.96 -2.80
N LEU A 163 1.03 -6.16 -2.87
CA LEU A 163 0.59 -6.76 -4.13
C LEU A 163 -0.50 -5.93 -4.82
N LEU A 164 -1.46 -5.44 -4.04
CA LEU A 164 -2.52 -4.57 -4.52
C LEU A 164 -1.96 -3.21 -5.01
N ALA A 165 -0.92 -2.69 -4.37
CA ALA A 165 -0.28 -1.44 -4.78
C ALA A 165 0.45 -1.54 -6.13
N ALA A 166 0.85 -2.75 -6.53
CA ALA A 166 1.53 -3.03 -7.81
C ALA A 166 0.56 -3.48 -8.93
N ALA A 167 -0.75 -3.56 -8.66
CA ALA A 167 -1.75 -4.03 -9.61
C ALA A 167 -2.12 -2.95 -10.63
N ASP A 168 -2.33 -3.37 -11.87
CA ASP A 168 -2.98 -2.56 -12.90
C ASP A 168 -4.51 -2.64 -12.80
N LEU A 169 -5.01 -3.79 -12.41
CA LEU A 169 -6.42 -4.10 -12.23
C LEU A 169 -6.65 -4.83 -10.90
N TRP A 170 -7.60 -4.39 -10.11
CA TRP A 170 -8.08 -5.11 -8.95
C TRP A 170 -9.31 -5.94 -9.29
N VAL A 171 -9.24 -7.24 -9.07
CA VAL A 171 -10.40 -8.12 -9.07
C VAL A 171 -10.76 -8.39 -7.61
N PHE A 172 -11.69 -7.63 -7.10
CA PHE A 172 -12.09 -7.66 -5.71
C PHE A 172 -13.20 -8.69 -5.49
N VAL A 173 -12.92 -9.75 -4.71
CA VAL A 173 -13.86 -10.83 -4.45
C VAL A 173 -14.48 -10.69 -3.06
N THR A 174 -15.80 -10.53 -3.01
CA THR A 174 -16.58 -10.44 -1.78
C THR A 174 -17.76 -11.42 -1.79
N THR A 175 -18.51 -11.48 -0.70
CA THR A 175 -19.69 -12.35 -0.55
C THR A 175 -20.86 -11.56 0.06
N PRO A 176 -22.11 -12.05 -0.05
CA PRO A 176 -23.25 -11.42 0.59
C PRO A 176 -23.09 -11.17 2.10
N ALA A 177 -22.33 -12.02 2.78
CA ALA A 177 -22.06 -11.87 4.22
C ALA A 177 -20.99 -10.80 4.55
N ARG A 178 -20.19 -10.36 3.55
CA ARG A 178 -19.02 -9.51 3.78
C ARG A 178 -18.93 -8.26 2.91
N TYR A 179 -19.84 -8.07 1.95
CA TYR A 179 -19.77 -6.93 1.02
C TYR A 179 -19.87 -5.57 1.73
N ALA A 180 -20.50 -5.50 2.90
CA ALA A 180 -20.65 -4.28 3.70
C ALA A 180 -19.60 -4.15 4.83
N ASP A 181 -18.58 -5.01 4.87
CA ASP A 181 -17.53 -4.96 5.88
C ASP A 181 -16.66 -3.70 5.70
N GLN A 182 -16.44 -2.96 6.80
CA GLN A 182 -15.68 -1.71 6.80
C GLN A 182 -14.26 -1.89 6.25
N LEU A 183 -13.60 -3.01 6.59
CA LEU A 183 -12.25 -3.29 6.11
C LEU A 183 -12.20 -3.40 4.58
N VAL A 184 -13.23 -4.02 3.98
CA VAL A 184 -13.42 -4.12 2.54
C VAL A 184 -13.48 -2.73 1.91
N TRP A 185 -14.28 -1.84 2.49
CA TRP A 185 -14.48 -0.49 1.95
C TRP A 185 -13.25 0.38 2.09
N ASN A 186 -12.43 0.20 3.12
CA ASN A 186 -11.15 0.91 3.24
C ASN A 186 -10.24 0.63 2.03
N PHE A 187 -10.13 -0.62 1.59
CA PHE A 187 -9.37 -0.98 0.39
C PHE A 187 -9.99 -0.41 -0.90
N LEU A 188 -11.31 -0.47 -1.03
CA LEU A 188 -12.00 0.07 -2.20
C LEU A 188 -11.88 1.60 -2.29
N HIS A 189 -11.95 2.32 -1.17
CA HIS A 189 -11.71 3.77 -1.12
C HIS A 189 -10.26 4.12 -1.50
N ASP A 190 -9.28 3.32 -1.04
CA ASP A 190 -7.88 3.50 -1.42
C ASP A 190 -7.69 3.30 -2.94
N ALA A 191 -8.32 2.27 -3.52
CA ALA A 191 -8.33 2.04 -4.96
C ALA A 191 -8.94 3.21 -5.74
N ALA A 192 -10.09 3.71 -5.28
CA ALA A 192 -10.75 4.87 -5.88
C ALA A 192 -9.87 6.12 -5.83
N GLY A 193 -9.24 6.38 -4.68
CA GLY A 193 -8.31 7.49 -4.47
C GLY A 193 -7.07 7.43 -5.36
N ARG A 194 -6.64 6.24 -5.73
CA ARG A 194 -5.51 5.99 -6.65
C ARG A 194 -5.93 5.92 -8.12
N GLY A 195 -7.23 5.93 -8.43
CA GLY A 195 -7.73 5.78 -9.79
C GLY A 195 -7.49 4.41 -10.42
N ILE A 196 -7.26 3.37 -9.59
CA ILE A 196 -7.04 2.00 -10.06
C ILE A 196 -8.32 1.47 -10.69
N GLU A 197 -8.19 0.71 -11.78
CA GLU A 197 -9.32 0.00 -12.36
C GLU A 197 -9.76 -1.13 -11.42
N VAL A 198 -11.04 -1.16 -11.06
CA VAL A 198 -11.60 -2.13 -10.12
C VAL A 198 -12.71 -2.92 -10.79
N VAL A 199 -12.66 -4.22 -10.66
CA VAL A 199 -13.73 -5.17 -10.95
C VAL A 199 -14.16 -5.81 -9.63
N VAL A 200 -15.45 -5.88 -9.36
CA VAL A 200 -15.97 -6.53 -8.16
C VAL A 200 -16.66 -7.83 -8.55
N VAL A 201 -16.33 -8.90 -7.84
CA VAL A 201 -16.99 -10.20 -7.96
C VAL A 201 -17.75 -10.50 -6.68
N LEU A 202 -19.07 -10.41 -6.73
CA LEU A 202 -19.96 -10.85 -5.67
C LEU A 202 -20.14 -12.37 -5.78
N ASN A 203 -19.32 -13.09 -5.04
CA ASN A 203 -19.24 -14.55 -5.08
C ASN A 203 -20.15 -15.18 -4.01
N ARG A 204 -20.52 -16.45 -4.21
CA ARG A 204 -21.38 -17.23 -3.31
C ARG A 204 -22.75 -16.56 -3.07
N LEU A 205 -23.32 -16.00 -4.13
CA LEU A 205 -24.62 -15.34 -4.07
C LEU A 205 -25.73 -16.40 -3.97
N ASP A 206 -26.39 -16.47 -2.83
CA ASP A 206 -27.55 -17.33 -2.64
C ASP A 206 -28.83 -16.68 -3.18
N GLU A 207 -29.89 -17.49 -3.36
CA GLU A 207 -31.17 -17.03 -3.92
C GLU A 207 -31.81 -15.92 -3.08
N ALA A 208 -31.68 -15.97 -1.74
CA ALA A 208 -32.26 -14.98 -0.84
C ALA A 208 -31.59 -13.61 -0.99
N SER A 209 -30.30 -13.59 -1.19
CA SER A 209 -29.48 -12.38 -1.36
C SER A 209 -29.51 -11.84 -2.78
N ALA A 210 -29.85 -12.65 -3.78
CA ALA A 210 -29.75 -12.31 -5.19
C ALA A 210 -30.62 -11.11 -5.61
N ALA A 211 -31.74 -10.90 -4.95
CA ALA A 211 -32.68 -9.80 -5.26
C ALA A 211 -32.26 -8.44 -4.68
N THR A 212 -31.42 -8.40 -3.65
CA THR A 212 -31.15 -7.15 -2.90
C THR A 212 -29.68 -6.77 -2.82
N VAL A 213 -28.79 -7.73 -2.61
CA VAL A 213 -27.37 -7.46 -2.36
C VAL A 213 -26.65 -6.84 -3.57
N PRO A 214 -26.87 -7.28 -4.83
CA PRO A 214 -26.20 -6.67 -5.97
C PRO A 214 -26.51 -5.17 -6.15
N ASP A 215 -27.77 -4.78 -5.93
CA ASP A 215 -28.19 -3.37 -6.08
C ASP A 215 -27.68 -2.51 -4.92
N ASP A 216 -27.69 -3.04 -3.70
CA ASP A 216 -27.12 -2.35 -2.54
C ASP A 216 -25.61 -2.17 -2.69
N LEU A 217 -24.89 -3.19 -3.14
CA LEU A 217 -23.47 -3.10 -3.44
C LEU A 217 -23.18 -2.02 -4.50
N ARG A 218 -23.94 -1.99 -5.61
CA ARG A 218 -23.79 -0.94 -6.64
C ARG A 218 -24.04 0.46 -6.08
N ARG A 219 -25.06 0.61 -5.21
CA ARG A 219 -25.32 1.90 -4.53
C ARG A 219 -24.12 2.32 -3.69
N MET A 220 -23.59 1.44 -2.84
CA MET A 220 -22.41 1.72 -2.01
C MET A 220 -21.18 2.05 -2.86
N MET A 221 -20.97 1.35 -3.98
CA MET A 221 -19.88 1.65 -4.91
C MET A 221 -20.01 3.03 -5.55
N ASN A 222 -21.22 3.42 -5.94
CA ASN A 222 -21.49 4.78 -6.45
C ASN A 222 -21.15 5.86 -5.41
N GLU A 223 -21.54 5.65 -4.16
CA GLU A 223 -21.24 6.55 -3.03
C GLU A 223 -19.73 6.65 -2.76
N ALA A 224 -18.99 5.56 -2.97
CA ALA A 224 -17.54 5.50 -2.83
C ALA A 224 -16.74 6.02 -4.03
N GLY A 225 -17.40 6.52 -5.09
CA GLY A 225 -16.72 6.98 -6.31
C GLY A 225 -16.29 5.86 -7.26
N LEU A 226 -16.77 4.64 -7.06
CA LEU A 226 -16.50 3.45 -7.88
C LEU A 226 -17.68 3.06 -8.79
N GLY A 227 -18.55 4.01 -9.12
CA GLY A 227 -19.77 3.74 -9.89
C GLY A 227 -19.54 3.18 -11.29
N ASN A 228 -18.35 3.36 -11.86
CA ASN A 228 -17.97 2.83 -13.16
C ASN A 228 -17.34 1.42 -13.08
N ALA A 229 -17.12 0.87 -11.89
CA ALA A 229 -16.52 -0.44 -11.73
C ALA A 229 -17.52 -1.55 -12.14
N THR A 230 -17.02 -2.53 -12.88
CA THR A 230 -17.85 -3.67 -13.32
C THR A 230 -18.11 -4.62 -12.15
N VAL A 231 -19.35 -5.06 -12.01
CA VAL A 231 -19.75 -6.01 -10.97
C VAL A 231 -20.21 -7.31 -11.64
N PHE A 232 -19.51 -8.39 -11.32
CA PHE A 232 -19.90 -9.75 -11.69
C PHE A 232 -20.54 -10.47 -10.51
N THR A 233 -21.47 -11.36 -10.76
CA THR A 233 -22.11 -12.18 -9.74
C THR A 233 -21.86 -13.67 -10.02
N VAL A 234 -21.45 -14.40 -8.96
CA VAL A 234 -21.23 -15.84 -9.03
C VAL A 234 -22.13 -16.52 -8.01
N PRO A 235 -23.08 -17.37 -8.42
CA PRO A 235 -23.98 -18.07 -7.50
C PRO A 235 -23.24 -19.00 -6.53
N PHE A 236 -23.87 -19.27 -5.41
CA PHE A 236 -23.39 -20.29 -4.48
C PHE A 236 -23.62 -21.69 -5.09
N VAL A 237 -22.53 -22.47 -5.16
CA VAL A 237 -22.55 -23.87 -5.61
C VAL A 237 -22.27 -24.74 -4.38
N PRO A 238 -23.24 -25.54 -3.91
CA PRO A 238 -23.01 -26.49 -2.83
C PRO A 238 -22.05 -27.60 -3.30
N ASP A 239 -21.28 -28.15 -2.37
CA ASP A 239 -20.41 -29.33 -2.56
C ASP A 239 -19.27 -29.17 -3.59
N LEU A 240 -18.93 -27.94 -4.00
CA LEU A 240 -17.79 -27.69 -4.86
C LEU A 240 -16.50 -28.18 -4.19
N GLY A 241 -15.76 -29.09 -4.86
CA GLY A 241 -14.53 -29.71 -4.33
C GLY A 241 -14.76 -30.82 -3.30
N GLY A 242 -16.01 -31.25 -3.07
CA GLY A 242 -16.34 -32.43 -2.25
C GLY A 242 -16.03 -33.75 -2.96
N GLU A 243 -16.14 -34.89 -2.26
CA GLU A 243 -15.81 -36.23 -2.80
C GLU A 243 -16.59 -36.58 -4.08
N ASN A 244 -17.83 -36.04 -4.25
CA ASN A 244 -18.68 -36.26 -5.42
C ASN A 244 -19.00 -34.94 -6.15
N GLY A 245 -18.35 -33.82 -5.78
CA GLY A 245 -18.60 -32.51 -6.35
C GLY A 245 -17.77 -32.22 -7.61
N GLU A 246 -18.15 -31.15 -8.33
CA GLU A 246 -17.34 -30.64 -9.44
C GLU A 246 -16.02 -30.07 -8.90
N GLU A 247 -14.92 -30.30 -9.64
CA GLU A 247 -13.60 -29.76 -9.26
C GLU A 247 -13.54 -28.23 -9.39
N PHE A 248 -14.23 -27.68 -10.40
CA PHE A 248 -14.30 -26.26 -10.69
C PHE A 248 -15.74 -25.78 -10.75
N LEU A 249 -15.94 -24.47 -10.56
CA LEU A 249 -17.21 -23.82 -10.92
C LEU A 249 -17.50 -24.06 -12.40
N GLN A 250 -18.77 -24.28 -12.74
CA GLN A 250 -19.18 -24.44 -14.13
C GLN A 250 -18.78 -23.25 -14.98
N ASP A 251 -18.40 -23.48 -16.22
CA ASP A 251 -17.95 -22.45 -17.15
C ASP A 251 -18.92 -21.29 -17.29
N THR A 252 -20.20 -21.61 -17.33
CA THR A 252 -21.29 -20.63 -17.45
C THR A 252 -21.32 -19.62 -16.33
N LEU A 253 -20.89 -20.01 -15.11
CA LEU A 253 -20.91 -19.15 -13.93
C LEU A 253 -19.75 -18.14 -13.89
N VAL A 254 -18.67 -18.39 -14.61
CA VAL A 254 -17.49 -17.53 -14.70
C VAL A 254 -17.23 -16.99 -16.10
N ALA A 255 -18.12 -17.30 -17.06
CA ALA A 255 -17.95 -16.96 -18.48
C ALA A 255 -17.83 -15.46 -18.72
N GLU A 256 -18.65 -14.64 -18.06
CA GLU A 256 -18.62 -13.18 -18.22
C GLU A 256 -17.30 -12.59 -17.70
N LEU A 257 -16.85 -13.02 -16.52
CA LEU A 257 -15.57 -12.57 -15.95
C LEU A 257 -14.41 -13.02 -16.83
N ARG A 258 -14.42 -14.30 -17.28
CA ARG A 258 -13.38 -14.82 -18.18
C ARG A 258 -13.36 -14.03 -19.49
N SER A 259 -14.50 -13.78 -20.11
CA SER A 259 -14.60 -13.02 -21.36
C SER A 259 -14.10 -11.58 -21.18
N TYR A 260 -14.41 -10.95 -20.06
CA TYR A 260 -13.90 -9.62 -19.72
C TYR A 260 -12.36 -9.62 -19.63
N LEU A 261 -11.78 -10.55 -18.89
CA LEU A 261 -10.34 -10.66 -18.71
C LEU A 261 -9.61 -11.02 -20.02
N THR A 262 -10.17 -11.95 -20.80
CA THR A 262 -9.65 -12.33 -22.12
C THR A 262 -9.71 -11.15 -23.09
N GLY A 263 -10.84 -10.45 -23.17
CA GLY A 263 -10.98 -9.28 -24.02
C GLY A 263 -9.99 -8.17 -23.67
N LEU A 264 -9.75 -7.96 -22.36
CA LEU A 264 -8.73 -7.02 -21.90
C LEU A 264 -7.32 -7.46 -22.29
N ALA A 265 -7.04 -8.77 -22.23
CA ALA A 265 -5.74 -9.32 -22.62
C ALA A 265 -5.48 -9.21 -24.14
N GLU A 266 -6.48 -9.41 -24.97
CA GLU A 266 -6.35 -9.39 -26.42
C GLU A 266 -6.32 -7.98 -27.02
N ASP A 267 -6.97 -7.01 -26.38
CA ASP A 267 -7.02 -5.61 -26.84
C ASP A 267 -5.85 -4.77 -26.26
N SER A 268 -4.82 -4.56 -27.05
CA SER A 268 -3.66 -3.76 -26.66
C SER A 268 -4.00 -2.30 -26.35
N ALA A 269 -5.01 -1.71 -26.97
CA ALA A 269 -5.44 -0.34 -26.70
C ALA A 269 -6.17 -0.27 -25.35
N ALA A 270 -7.02 -1.24 -25.05
CA ALA A 270 -7.67 -1.35 -23.74
C ALA A 270 -6.65 -1.59 -22.62
N ARG A 271 -5.67 -2.48 -22.82
CA ARG A 271 -4.58 -2.69 -21.85
C ARG A 271 -3.82 -1.39 -21.56
N ARG A 272 -3.40 -0.68 -22.63
CA ARG A 272 -2.68 0.60 -22.47
C ARG A 272 -3.52 1.66 -21.77
N ALA A 273 -4.84 1.70 -22.02
CA ALA A 273 -5.75 2.62 -21.35
C ALA A 273 -5.86 2.33 -19.85
N VAL A 274 -5.99 1.06 -19.46
CA VAL A 274 -6.02 0.63 -18.06
C VAL A 274 -4.69 0.95 -17.38
N ALA A 275 -3.56 0.54 -17.96
CA ALA A 275 -2.23 0.84 -17.41
C ALA A 275 -1.99 2.34 -17.27
N GLY A 276 -2.34 3.13 -18.30
CA GLY A 276 -2.18 4.58 -18.30
C GLY A 276 -3.03 5.27 -17.23
N LYS A 277 -4.29 4.85 -17.07
CA LYS A 277 -5.18 5.37 -16.03
C LYS A 277 -4.65 5.07 -14.63
N THR A 278 -4.26 3.83 -14.38
CA THR A 278 -3.79 3.38 -13.08
C THR A 278 -2.44 4.03 -12.71
N VAL A 279 -1.48 4.11 -13.66
CA VAL A 279 -0.19 4.76 -13.38
C VAL A 279 -0.33 6.26 -13.16
N ALA A 280 -1.24 6.93 -13.88
CA ALA A 280 -1.53 8.35 -13.66
C ALA A 280 -2.13 8.60 -12.26
N GLY A 281 -3.07 7.76 -11.83
CA GLY A 281 -3.65 7.80 -10.49
C GLY A 281 -2.61 7.53 -9.40
N ALA A 282 -1.78 6.50 -9.58
CA ALA A 282 -0.70 6.16 -8.64
C ALA A 282 0.34 7.30 -8.52
N ALA A 283 0.73 7.90 -9.65
CA ALA A 283 1.63 9.05 -9.68
C ALA A 283 1.03 10.27 -8.96
N SER A 284 -0.24 10.59 -9.23
CA SER A 284 -0.96 11.70 -8.57
C SER A 284 -1.07 11.47 -7.06
N GLY A 285 -1.40 10.26 -6.64
CA GLY A 285 -1.47 9.89 -5.22
C GLY A 285 -0.11 9.98 -4.53
N ALA A 286 0.98 9.56 -5.20
CA ALA A 286 2.35 9.71 -4.69
C ALA A 286 2.71 11.19 -4.53
N LEU A 287 2.41 12.05 -5.52
CA LEU A 287 2.67 13.49 -5.45
C LEU A 287 1.91 14.16 -4.31
N GLY A 288 0.62 13.83 -4.11
CA GLY A 288 -0.15 14.36 -2.98
C GLY A 288 0.40 13.97 -1.61
N ARG A 289 1.07 12.81 -1.50
CA ARG A 289 1.80 12.42 -0.28
C ARG A 289 3.14 13.14 -0.15
N VAL A 290 3.84 13.41 -1.26
CA VAL A 290 5.06 14.23 -1.26
C VAL A 290 4.78 15.62 -0.73
N ASP A 291 3.66 16.25 -1.07
CA ASP A 291 3.27 17.56 -0.55
C ASP A 291 3.15 17.53 0.99
N LYS A 292 2.50 16.50 1.55
CA LYS A 292 2.42 16.29 3.01
C LYS A 292 3.80 16.08 3.64
N LEU A 293 4.70 15.38 2.94
CA LEU A 293 6.07 15.15 3.39
C LEU A 293 6.87 16.46 3.45
N ILE A 294 6.70 17.33 2.45
CA ILE A 294 7.30 18.68 2.42
C ILE A 294 6.84 19.50 3.62
N GLU A 295 5.54 19.49 3.92
CA GLU A 295 4.99 20.18 5.09
C GLU A 295 5.54 19.63 6.41
N ALA A 296 5.64 18.30 6.54
CA ALA A 296 6.22 17.65 7.72
C ALA A 296 7.69 18.04 7.91
N ARG A 297 8.47 18.03 6.82
CA ARG A 297 9.86 18.46 6.83
C ARG A 297 10.02 19.93 7.23
N SER A 298 9.22 20.81 6.66
CA SER A 298 9.24 22.25 6.99
C SER A 298 8.95 22.49 8.47
N ARG A 299 8.01 21.74 9.07
CA ARG A 299 7.73 21.79 10.51
C ARG A 299 8.92 21.31 11.32
N GLN A 300 9.58 20.23 10.91
CA GLN A 300 10.77 19.69 11.59
C GLN A 300 11.94 20.69 11.53
N GLU A 301 12.18 21.31 10.38
CA GLU A 301 13.24 22.34 10.21
C GLU A 301 12.96 23.59 11.07
N ALA A 302 11.71 24.06 11.11
CA ALA A 302 11.31 25.17 11.95
C ALA A 302 11.54 24.86 13.46
N PHE A 303 11.17 23.64 13.87
CA PHE A 303 11.39 23.19 15.24
C PHE A 303 12.88 23.07 15.58
N ALA A 304 13.70 22.54 14.69
CA ALA A 304 15.16 22.48 14.87
C ALA A 304 15.77 23.87 15.01
N ALA A 305 15.33 24.84 14.21
CA ALA A 305 15.79 26.23 14.30
C ALA A 305 15.38 26.89 15.61
N GLN A 306 14.18 26.62 16.13
CA GLN A 306 13.74 27.11 17.45
C GLN A 306 14.60 26.52 18.58
N LEU A 307 14.90 25.22 18.49
CA LEU A 307 15.76 24.54 19.46
C LEU A 307 17.18 25.11 19.46
N ASP A 308 17.76 25.31 18.28
CA ASP A 308 19.10 25.87 18.11
C ASP A 308 19.18 27.30 18.69
N SER A 309 18.15 28.12 18.43
CA SER A 309 18.03 29.47 19.00
C SER A 309 17.96 29.43 20.54
N ALA A 310 17.12 28.55 21.10
CA ALA A 310 16.97 28.42 22.55
C ALA A 310 18.26 27.93 23.21
N ILE A 311 18.95 26.98 22.61
CA ILE A 311 20.24 26.48 23.07
C ILE A 311 21.29 27.63 23.05
N SER A 312 21.38 28.35 21.93
CA SER A 312 22.32 29.46 21.74
C SER A 312 22.08 30.57 22.74
N GLU A 313 20.83 30.89 23.05
CA GLU A 313 20.45 31.88 24.05
C GLU A 313 20.91 31.46 25.46
N GLN A 314 20.66 30.19 25.84
CA GLN A 314 21.09 29.66 27.13
C GLN A 314 22.63 29.60 27.27
N TYR A 315 23.33 29.20 26.19
CA TYR A 315 24.79 29.22 26.15
C TYR A 315 25.34 30.63 26.29
N SER A 316 24.74 31.61 25.61
CA SER A 316 25.15 33.03 25.70
C SER A 316 24.92 33.61 27.10
N ALA A 317 23.79 33.28 27.72
CA ALA A 317 23.48 33.67 29.10
C ALA A 317 24.48 33.05 30.10
N ALA A 318 24.75 31.74 29.98
CA ALA A 318 25.72 31.05 30.81
C ALA A 318 27.14 31.62 30.64
N HIS A 319 27.54 31.88 29.39
CA HIS A 319 28.83 32.52 29.09
C HIS A 319 28.97 33.90 29.72
N SER A 320 27.93 34.74 29.61
CA SER A 320 27.91 36.06 30.25
C SER A 320 28.02 35.95 31.78
N HIS A 321 27.29 35.04 32.41
CA HIS A 321 27.38 34.77 33.84
C HIS A 321 28.77 34.32 34.28
N VAL A 322 29.44 33.46 33.49
CA VAL A 322 30.82 33.04 33.78
C VAL A 322 31.79 34.21 33.65
N ILE A 323 31.68 35.06 32.62
CA ILE A 323 32.52 36.22 32.45
C ILE A 323 32.32 37.21 33.61
N ASP A 324 31.07 37.51 33.98
CA ASP A 324 30.77 38.42 35.07
C ASP A 324 31.31 37.90 36.40
N ALA A 325 31.16 36.61 36.68
CA ALA A 325 31.69 35.97 37.88
C ALA A 325 33.23 35.92 37.92
N THR A 326 33.89 35.94 36.77
CA THR A 326 35.36 35.88 36.65
C THR A 326 36.01 37.25 36.56
N SER A 327 35.29 38.29 36.13
CA SER A 327 35.83 39.64 35.90
C SER A 327 36.18 40.37 37.21
N ASP A 328 35.60 40.00 38.36
CA ASP A 328 35.85 40.63 39.67
C ASP A 328 37.00 39.98 40.49
N GLY A 329 37.75 39.06 39.90
CA GLY A 329 38.92 38.41 40.55
C GLY A 329 38.57 37.41 41.67
N LYS A 330 37.31 37.04 41.88
CA LYS A 330 36.86 36.13 42.95
C LYS A 330 36.94 34.66 42.57
N MET A 331 37.46 34.31 41.40
CA MET A 331 37.51 32.95 40.85
C MET A 331 38.37 31.96 41.66
N LEU A 332 39.04 32.38 42.67
CA LEU A 332 39.91 31.55 43.52
C LEU A 332 39.27 31.17 44.88
N ARG A 333 38.01 31.46 45.11
CA ARG A 333 37.35 31.12 46.38
C ARG A 333 36.36 29.97 46.22
N THR A 334 36.26 29.16 47.24
CA THR A 334 35.37 27.99 47.35
C THR A 334 33.91 28.29 47.01
N GLU A 335 33.45 29.53 47.28
CA GLU A 335 32.12 30.00 46.90
C GLU A 335 31.81 30.04 45.42
N VAL A 336 32.83 30.17 44.57
CA VAL A 336 32.65 30.14 43.10
C VAL A 336 32.47 28.72 42.64
N MET A 337 33.16 27.74 43.24
CA MET A 337 32.99 26.32 42.96
C MET A 337 31.61 25.83 43.42
N ASP A 338 31.13 26.29 44.59
CA ASP A 338 29.80 25.94 45.11
C ASP A 338 28.69 26.55 44.24
N ARG A 339 28.81 27.80 43.80
CA ARG A 339 27.88 28.39 42.83
C ARG A 339 27.94 27.75 41.45
N TRP A 340 29.11 27.33 41.03
CA TRP A 340 29.27 26.63 39.75
C TRP A 340 28.62 25.24 39.79
N GLN A 341 28.76 24.53 40.91
CA GLN A 341 28.05 23.28 41.15
C GLN A 341 26.52 23.47 41.25
N ASP A 342 26.04 24.56 41.84
CA ASP A 342 24.62 24.92 41.88
C ASP A 342 24.07 25.30 40.49
N ILE A 343 24.83 26.00 39.68
CA ILE A 343 24.42 26.39 38.33
C ILE A 343 24.47 25.19 37.38
N VAL A 344 25.48 24.33 37.47
CA VAL A 344 25.65 23.17 36.58
C VAL A 344 24.94 21.93 37.10
N GLY A 345 24.83 21.76 38.44
CA GLY A 345 24.29 20.56 39.08
C GLY A 345 22.77 20.57 39.34
N THR A 346 22.19 21.78 39.59
CA THR A 346 20.76 21.92 39.94
C THR A 346 20.03 22.99 39.15
N SER A 347 20.64 23.49 38.11
CA SER A 347 20.24 24.72 37.46
C SER A 347 18.85 24.65 36.79
N ASP A 348 18.20 25.80 36.81
CA ASP A 348 17.00 26.09 36.04
C ASP A 348 17.13 25.78 34.54
N VAL A 349 18.37 25.65 34.03
CA VAL A 349 18.66 25.23 32.65
C VAL A 349 18.26 23.79 32.47
N THR A 350 18.63 22.86 33.37
CA THR A 350 18.23 21.46 33.31
C THR A 350 16.72 21.31 33.50
N ARG A 351 16.14 22.05 34.48
CA ARG A 351 14.69 22.07 34.72
C ARG A 351 13.89 22.80 33.65
N SER A 352 14.45 23.80 33.00
CA SER A 352 13.81 24.46 31.86
C SER A 352 13.91 23.61 30.58
N PHE A 353 15.03 22.91 30.39
CA PHE A 353 15.22 21.95 29.34
C PHE A 353 14.32 20.72 29.54
N GLU A 354 14.24 20.17 30.76
CA GLU A 354 13.33 19.06 31.08
C GLU A 354 11.86 19.46 30.95
N ARG A 355 11.46 20.64 31.37
CA ARG A 355 10.08 21.16 31.19
C ARG A 355 9.75 21.36 29.72
N TRP A 356 10.67 21.94 28.96
CA TRP A 356 10.49 22.16 27.54
C TRP A 356 10.49 20.83 26.74
N PHE A 357 11.41 19.92 27.07
CA PHE A 357 11.48 18.59 26.46
C PHE A 357 10.25 17.74 26.79
N SER A 358 9.76 17.79 28.02
CA SER A 358 8.52 17.14 28.44
C SER A 358 7.29 17.75 27.75
N GLN A 359 7.24 19.06 27.53
CA GLN A 359 6.17 19.71 26.76
C GLN A 359 6.26 19.35 25.26
N ALA A 360 7.45 19.29 24.70
CA ALA A 360 7.65 18.86 23.32
C ALA A 360 7.28 17.37 23.11
N CYS A 361 7.65 16.51 24.07
CA CYS A 361 7.23 15.10 24.06
C CYS A 361 5.71 14.93 24.23
N LEU A 362 5.06 15.75 25.07
CA LEU A 362 3.61 15.71 25.25
C LEU A 362 2.84 16.17 24.00
N LEU A 363 3.36 17.14 23.26
CA LEU A 363 2.78 17.55 21.96
C LEU A 363 2.95 16.46 20.91
N TYR A 364 4.06 15.71 20.96
CA TYR A 364 4.32 14.60 20.02
C TYR A 364 3.50 13.33 20.34
N THR A 365 3.17 13.12 21.63
CA THR A 365 2.36 11.97 22.08
C THR A 365 0.86 12.25 22.04
N SER A 366 0.40 13.52 22.07
CA SER A 366 -1.03 13.84 21.94
C SER A 366 -1.54 13.64 20.51
N ASP A 367 -0.74 13.92 19.49
CA ASP A 367 -1.09 13.62 18.09
C ASP A 367 -1.15 12.11 17.82
N ALA A 368 -0.38 11.29 18.57
CA ALA A 368 -0.42 9.83 18.46
C ALA A 368 -1.55 9.18 19.31
N ALA A 369 -2.10 9.88 20.28
CA ALA A 369 -3.17 9.36 21.14
C ALA A 369 -4.57 9.61 20.56
N ASP A 370 -4.75 10.65 19.75
CA ASP A 370 -6.03 10.91 19.06
C ASP A 370 -6.31 9.89 17.92
N ASP A 371 -5.27 9.24 17.38
CA ASP A 371 -5.44 8.17 16.39
C ASP A 371 -5.79 6.79 17.02
N ILE A 372 -5.67 6.64 18.36
CA ILE A 372 -5.98 5.36 19.06
C ILE A 372 -7.36 5.38 19.73
N ALA A 373 -8.02 6.51 19.84
CA ALA A 373 -9.33 6.65 20.53
C ALA A 373 -10.54 6.45 19.59
N LEU A 374 -10.35 6.00 18.36
CA LEU A 374 -11.42 5.69 17.38
C LEU A 374 -11.29 4.25 16.83
N VAL A 375 -11.14 3.27 17.73
CA VAL A 375 -11.39 1.85 17.42
C VAL A 375 -12.32 1.27 18.47
#